data_0bc730fa143215d8a2eb2f0bbcc10431
#
_entry.id   0bc730fa143215d8a2eb2f0bbcc10431
#
_cell.length_a   1.000
_cell.length_b   1.000
_cell.length_c   1.000
_cell.angle_alpha   90.00
_cell.angle_beta   90.00
_cell.angle_gamma   90.00
#
_symmetry.space_group_name_H-M   'P 1'
#
loop_
_entity.id
_entity.type
_entity.pdbx_description
1 polymer ?
#
loop_
_entity_poly.entity_id
_entity_poly.type
_entity_poly.pdbx_seq_one_letter_code
_entity_poly.pdbx_strand_id
1 'polypeptide(L)'
;MTEEKKDKPSFPAGLGIMDKIWEWQWIIRFIYIVLFADLALLAYSGQGILTWPVQVISWTEHLGFFCVALAALGLIATTLMPFVASLFRQVLNEIIYSSIFPDILRPQSDYERYPGKVPSREVLDLALEENNQFLLNYYEKHDSAWRSKFTERFKVGDLLFGILFFMILDYHPHWFSHAQHSLASDLFNLGDDEGFVIFYIVLIIVFSALMNVWFGKWDWGNIYYPPLYRKKEEARRKEREREAQWRRQNE
;
A
#
# COMPACT_ATOMS: atom_id res chain seq x y z
N MET A 1 -13.34 -14.11 49.46
CA MET A 1 -12.97 -14.54 48.13
C MET A 1 -12.24 -13.40 47.45
N THR A 2 -10.92 -13.44 47.55
CA THR A 2 -10.02 -12.41 47.00
C THR A 2 -9.63 -12.87 45.61
N GLU A 3 -10.09 -12.13 44.59
CA GLU A 3 -9.68 -12.35 43.18
C GLU A 3 -8.20 -12.04 43.01
N GLU A 4 -7.44 -13.06 42.75
CA GLU A 4 -6.03 -13.05 42.40
C GLU A 4 -5.87 -12.44 41.01
N LYS A 5 -5.51 -11.15 41.00
CA LYS A 5 -5.17 -10.43 39.76
C LYS A 5 -3.91 -11.06 39.18
N LYS A 6 -4.06 -11.96 38.19
CA LYS A 6 -2.95 -12.50 37.41
C LYS A 6 -2.24 -11.35 36.69
N ASP A 7 -1.15 -10.89 37.26
CA ASP A 7 -0.22 -9.99 36.58
C ASP A 7 0.29 -10.65 35.29
N LYS A 8 -0.11 -10.08 34.16
CA LYS A 8 0.47 -10.45 32.87
C LYS A 8 1.98 -10.12 32.93
N PRO A 9 2.86 -11.04 32.55
CA PRO A 9 4.28 -10.75 32.55
C PRO A 9 4.55 -9.55 31.64
N SER A 10 5.05 -8.46 32.24
CA SER A 10 5.52 -7.28 31.53
C SER A 10 6.81 -7.67 30.79
N PHE A 11 6.72 -7.86 29.49
CA PHE A 11 7.92 -8.05 28.66
C PHE A 11 8.84 -6.83 28.79
N PRO A 12 10.16 -7.02 28.87
CA PRO A 12 11.11 -5.92 28.95
C PRO A 12 10.96 -4.99 27.74
N ALA A 13 11.00 -3.68 27.98
CA ALA A 13 10.74 -2.62 26.98
C ALA A 13 11.56 -2.75 25.68
N GLY A 14 12.69 -3.47 25.71
CA GLY A 14 13.51 -3.75 24.52
C GLY A 14 12.86 -4.69 23.50
N LEU A 15 12.00 -5.63 23.93
CA LEU A 15 11.30 -6.54 23.02
C LEU A 15 10.18 -5.84 22.24
N GLY A 16 9.54 -4.82 22.82
CA GLY A 16 8.53 -4.02 22.11
C GLY A 16 9.11 -3.16 21.00
N ILE A 17 10.40 -2.85 21.04
CA ILE A 17 11.10 -2.18 19.92
C ILE A 17 11.41 -3.20 18.82
N MET A 18 11.79 -4.43 19.18
CA MET A 18 12.01 -5.49 18.19
C MET A 18 10.73 -5.88 17.46
N ASP A 19 9.59 -5.99 18.15
CA ASP A 19 8.29 -6.23 17.50
C ASP A 19 7.94 -5.12 16.49
N LYS A 20 8.26 -3.85 16.79
CA LYS A 20 8.07 -2.74 15.85
C LYS A 20 9.02 -2.76 14.65
N ILE A 21 10.25 -3.23 14.83
CA ILE A 21 11.22 -3.38 13.73
C ILE A 21 10.75 -4.47 12.76
N TRP A 22 10.04 -5.49 13.24
CA TRP A 22 9.46 -6.54 12.42
C TRP A 22 8.15 -6.14 11.73
N GLU A 23 7.56 -5.00 12.06
CA GLU A 23 6.48 -4.45 11.28
C GLU A 23 7.01 -4.14 9.87
N TRP A 24 6.52 -4.88 8.88
CA TRP A 24 6.92 -4.76 7.46
C TRP A 24 6.93 -3.31 6.93
N GLN A 25 6.12 -2.43 7.51
CA GLN A 25 6.08 -1.00 7.18
C GLN A 25 7.37 -0.27 7.54
N TRP A 26 8.04 -0.66 8.63
CA TRP A 26 9.33 -0.10 9.01
C TRP A 26 10.45 -0.52 8.07
N ILE A 27 10.41 -1.78 7.60
CA ILE A 27 11.38 -2.30 6.63
C ILE A 27 11.27 -1.50 5.32
N ILE A 28 10.05 -1.27 4.83
CA ILE A 28 9.80 -0.48 3.62
C ILE A 28 10.33 0.95 3.79
N ARG A 29 10.05 1.61 4.91
CA ARG A 29 10.56 2.97 5.19
C ARG A 29 12.08 2.99 5.27
N PHE A 30 12.68 1.99 5.90
CA PHE A 30 14.12 1.88 6.01
C PHE A 30 14.78 1.74 4.63
N ILE A 31 14.28 0.84 3.78
CA ILE A 31 14.76 0.66 2.40
C ILE A 31 14.63 1.97 1.62
N TYR A 32 13.49 2.66 1.76
CA TYR A 32 13.26 3.95 1.11
C TYR A 32 14.32 4.99 1.52
N ILE A 33 14.63 5.09 2.82
CA ILE A 33 15.62 6.03 3.35
C ILE A 33 17.03 5.67 2.85
N VAL A 34 17.38 4.39 2.83
CA VAL A 34 18.71 3.90 2.39
C VAL A 34 18.92 4.22 0.91
N LEU A 35 17.95 3.91 0.04
CA LEU A 35 18.02 4.21 -1.38
C LEU A 35 18.09 5.72 -1.64
N PHE A 36 17.31 6.52 -0.91
CA PHE A 36 17.40 7.96 -1.02
C PHE A 36 18.76 8.48 -0.58
N ALA A 37 19.31 7.98 0.53
CA ALA A 37 20.62 8.39 1.03
C ALA A 37 21.74 8.04 0.02
N ASP A 38 21.65 6.88 -0.62
CA ASP A 38 22.59 6.49 -1.67
C ASP A 38 22.53 7.46 -2.85
N LEU A 39 21.33 7.75 -3.37
CA LEU A 39 21.14 8.74 -4.44
C LEU A 39 21.60 10.16 -4.07
N ALA A 40 21.40 10.57 -2.82
CA ALA A 40 21.86 11.87 -2.34
C ALA A 40 23.39 11.93 -2.30
N LEU A 41 24.05 10.84 -1.87
CA LEU A 41 25.52 10.73 -1.89
C LEU A 41 26.07 10.68 -3.32
N LEU A 42 25.43 9.94 -4.22
CA LEU A 42 25.78 9.90 -5.64
C LEU A 42 25.70 11.30 -6.26
N ALA A 43 24.65 12.05 -5.96
CA ALA A 43 24.49 13.43 -6.46
C ALA A 43 25.53 14.40 -5.88
N TYR A 44 25.97 14.17 -4.64
CA TYR A 44 26.93 15.04 -3.95
C TYR A 44 28.38 14.73 -4.29
N SER A 45 28.78 13.46 -4.26
CA SER A 45 30.18 13.02 -4.35
C SER A 45 30.48 12.13 -5.56
N GLY A 46 29.44 11.66 -6.27
CA GLY A 46 29.57 10.66 -7.32
C GLY A 46 29.84 9.24 -6.81
N GLN A 47 29.78 9.02 -5.49
CA GLN A 47 30.05 7.72 -4.85
C GLN A 47 28.84 7.31 -3.99
N GLY A 48 28.42 6.04 -4.09
CA GLY A 48 27.35 5.49 -3.28
C GLY A 48 27.78 5.16 -1.85
N ILE A 49 26.83 4.75 -1.02
CA ILE A 49 27.04 4.42 0.40
C ILE A 49 28.15 3.38 0.60
N LEU A 50 28.22 2.36 -0.27
CA LEU A 50 29.20 1.26 -0.13
C LEU A 50 30.63 1.69 -0.42
N THR A 51 30.81 2.67 -1.30
CA THR A 51 32.14 3.15 -1.73
C THR A 51 32.58 4.40 -1.00
N TRP A 52 31.73 4.99 -0.15
CA TRP A 52 32.03 6.19 0.61
C TRP A 52 33.17 5.95 1.60
N PRO A 53 34.26 6.71 1.53
CA PRO A 53 35.42 6.54 2.39
C PRO A 53 35.09 6.98 3.83
N VAL A 54 34.74 6.03 4.69
CA VAL A 54 34.38 6.27 6.10
C VAL A 54 35.51 6.94 6.91
N GLN A 55 36.77 6.79 6.45
CA GLN A 55 37.96 7.29 7.17
C GLN A 55 38.18 8.80 7.09
N VAL A 56 37.46 9.52 6.21
CA VAL A 56 37.69 10.95 5.92
C VAL A 56 36.52 11.82 6.39
N ILE A 57 35.54 11.27 7.08
CA ILE A 57 34.34 12.04 7.48
C ILE A 57 34.68 12.89 8.71
N SER A 58 35.14 14.12 8.46
CA SER A 58 34.90 15.20 9.42
C SER A 58 33.40 15.53 9.34
N TRP A 59 32.59 14.90 10.22
CA TRP A 59 31.14 15.06 10.29
C TRP A 59 30.71 16.54 10.27
N THR A 60 31.57 17.41 10.80
CA THR A 60 31.36 18.85 10.87
C THR A 60 31.38 19.53 9.51
N GLU A 61 32.23 19.08 8.56
CA GLU A 61 32.35 19.67 7.23
C GLU A 61 31.16 19.33 6.33
N HIS A 62 30.53 18.16 6.54
CA HIS A 62 29.40 17.68 5.73
C HIS A 62 28.04 17.89 6.40
N LEU A 63 27.99 18.50 7.58
CA LEU A 63 26.74 18.69 8.33
C LEU A 63 25.69 19.44 7.51
N GLY A 64 26.11 20.47 6.77
CA GLY A 64 25.24 21.23 5.88
C GLY A 64 24.58 20.35 4.81
N PHE A 65 25.36 19.47 4.18
CA PHE A 65 24.83 18.51 3.21
C PHE A 65 23.78 17.57 3.84
N PHE A 66 24.07 16.99 5.01
CA PHE A 66 23.13 16.11 5.69
C PHE A 66 21.82 16.81 6.07
N CYS A 67 21.88 18.06 6.52
CA CYS A 67 20.69 18.86 6.79
C CYS A 67 19.85 19.09 5.53
N VAL A 68 20.49 19.44 4.41
CA VAL A 68 19.80 19.63 3.13
C VAL A 68 19.23 18.31 2.61
N ALA A 69 19.99 17.22 2.69
CA ALA A 69 19.52 15.90 2.28
C ALA A 69 18.31 15.43 3.09
N LEU A 70 18.30 15.62 4.43
CA LEU A 70 17.15 15.31 5.28
C LEU A 70 15.92 16.18 4.95
N ALA A 71 16.13 17.48 4.70
CA ALA A 71 15.04 18.36 4.28
C ALA A 71 14.47 17.93 2.91
N ALA A 72 15.35 17.60 1.95
CA ALA A 72 14.96 17.07 0.65
C ALA A 72 14.22 15.74 0.77
N LEU A 73 14.69 14.80 1.60
CA LEU A 73 13.99 13.54 1.90
C LEU A 73 12.57 13.82 2.40
N GLY A 74 12.43 14.72 3.39
CA GLY A 74 11.12 15.10 3.91
C GLY A 74 10.19 15.63 2.83
N LEU A 75 10.65 16.57 2.00
CA LEU A 75 9.87 17.17 0.91
C LEU A 75 9.52 16.14 -0.17
N ILE A 76 10.46 15.31 -0.58
CA ILE A 76 10.25 14.28 -1.59
C ILE A 76 9.27 13.24 -1.07
N ALA A 77 9.46 12.72 0.15
CA ALA A 77 8.61 11.69 0.73
C ALA A 77 7.19 12.15 1.03
N THR A 78 7.01 13.42 1.45
CA THR A 78 5.69 13.92 1.87
C THR A 78 4.90 14.57 0.75
N THR A 79 5.56 15.10 -0.26
CA THR A 79 4.89 15.92 -1.29
C THR A 79 5.13 15.37 -2.69
N LEU A 80 6.38 15.24 -3.11
CA LEU A 80 6.70 14.90 -4.50
C LEU A 80 6.28 13.47 -4.85
N MET A 81 6.68 12.48 -4.03
CA MET A 81 6.37 11.07 -4.31
C MET A 81 4.88 10.75 -4.28
N PRO A 82 4.09 11.18 -3.28
CA PRO A 82 2.64 10.98 -3.31
C PRO A 82 1.97 11.64 -4.51
N PHE A 83 2.45 12.81 -4.94
CA PHE A 83 1.92 13.49 -6.12
C PHE A 83 2.19 12.68 -7.40
N VAL A 84 3.45 12.29 -7.65
CA VAL A 84 3.83 11.50 -8.82
C VAL A 84 3.18 10.12 -8.80
N ALA A 85 3.13 9.46 -7.64
CA ALA A 85 2.43 8.19 -7.44
C ALA A 85 0.93 8.30 -7.77
N SER A 86 0.29 9.42 -7.38
CA SER A 86 -1.12 9.68 -7.70
C SER A 86 -1.36 9.82 -9.20
N LEU A 87 -0.50 10.57 -9.90
CA LEU A 87 -0.56 10.72 -11.36
C LEU A 87 -0.36 9.37 -12.06
N PHE A 88 0.66 8.63 -11.65
CA PHE A 88 0.97 7.33 -12.22
C PHE A 88 -0.18 6.34 -12.02
N ARG A 89 -0.79 6.32 -10.83
CA ARG A 89 -1.96 5.51 -10.52
C ARG A 89 -3.17 5.89 -11.38
N GLN A 90 -3.39 7.18 -11.65
CA GLN A 90 -4.47 7.62 -12.55
C GLN A 90 -4.26 7.09 -13.96
N VAL A 91 -3.05 7.21 -14.50
CA VAL A 91 -2.71 6.68 -15.83
C VAL A 91 -2.89 5.16 -15.87
N LEU A 92 -2.41 4.43 -14.85
CA LEU A 92 -2.63 2.98 -14.77
C LEU A 92 -4.11 2.61 -14.69
N ASN A 93 -4.88 3.38 -13.93
CA ASN A 93 -6.32 3.17 -13.80
C ASN A 93 -7.01 3.30 -15.18
N GLU A 94 -6.71 4.33 -15.94
CA GLU A 94 -7.22 4.50 -17.30
C GLU A 94 -6.82 3.34 -18.22
N ILE A 95 -5.59 2.86 -18.12
CA ILE A 95 -5.12 1.72 -18.91
C ILE A 95 -5.86 0.44 -18.52
N ILE A 96 -5.98 0.14 -17.22
CA ILE A 96 -6.61 -1.10 -16.72
C ILE A 96 -8.11 -1.12 -17.00
N TYR A 97 -8.80 0.02 -16.89
CA TYR A 97 -10.25 0.12 -17.13
C TYR A 97 -10.60 0.49 -18.57
N SER A 98 -9.60 0.79 -19.42
CA SER A 98 -9.84 0.92 -20.85
C SER A 98 -10.33 -0.40 -21.42
N SER A 99 -11.13 -0.34 -22.51
CA SER A 99 -11.74 -1.51 -23.16
C SER A 99 -10.76 -2.54 -23.72
N ILE A 100 -9.45 -2.35 -23.52
CA ILE A 100 -8.39 -3.25 -23.99
C ILE A 100 -8.26 -4.49 -23.07
N PHE A 101 -8.64 -4.37 -21.78
CA PHE A 101 -8.58 -5.50 -20.85
C PHE A 101 -9.95 -6.14 -20.71
N PRO A 102 -10.08 -7.47 -20.96
CA PRO A 102 -11.36 -8.17 -20.88
C PRO A 102 -11.94 -8.19 -19.45
N ASP A 103 -13.26 -8.41 -19.37
CA ASP A 103 -14.09 -8.45 -18.16
C ASP A 103 -13.58 -9.31 -16.97
N ILE A 104 -12.51 -10.08 -17.19
CA ILE A 104 -11.86 -10.91 -16.16
C ILE A 104 -11.38 -10.09 -14.95
N LEU A 105 -11.02 -8.81 -15.16
CA LEU A 105 -10.58 -7.91 -14.09
C LEU A 105 -11.71 -7.08 -13.48
N ARG A 106 -12.91 -7.11 -14.07
CA ARG A 106 -14.07 -6.42 -13.48
C ARG A 106 -14.49 -7.13 -12.20
N PRO A 107 -14.69 -6.41 -11.11
CA PRO A 107 -15.23 -7.02 -9.91
C PRO A 107 -16.62 -7.57 -10.22
N GLN A 108 -16.79 -8.90 -10.16
CA GLN A 108 -18.12 -9.50 -10.05
C GLN A 108 -18.85 -8.87 -8.88
N SER A 109 -20.17 -8.65 -9.00
CA SER A 109 -20.95 -8.02 -7.95
C SER A 109 -20.60 -8.67 -6.59
N ASP A 110 -20.09 -7.89 -5.66
CA ASP A 110 -19.60 -8.34 -4.34
C ASP A 110 -20.67 -9.08 -3.53
N TYR A 111 -21.92 -8.96 -3.95
CA TYR A 111 -23.09 -9.54 -3.30
C TYR A 111 -23.13 -11.07 -3.33
N GLU A 112 -22.54 -11.69 -4.35
CA GLU A 112 -22.52 -13.17 -4.45
C GLU A 112 -21.35 -13.81 -3.68
N ARG A 113 -20.34 -13.04 -3.31
CA ARG A 113 -19.10 -13.58 -2.72
C ARG A 113 -19.13 -13.70 -1.20
N TYR A 114 -19.89 -12.85 -0.51
CA TYR A 114 -19.82 -12.75 0.96
C TYR A 114 -21.21 -12.80 1.59
N PRO A 115 -21.70 -14.01 1.95
CA PRO A 115 -23.01 -14.15 2.58
C PRO A 115 -23.07 -13.34 3.88
N GLY A 116 -24.15 -12.60 4.05
CA GLY A 116 -24.37 -11.75 5.22
C GLY A 116 -23.79 -10.33 5.13
N LYS A 117 -23.06 -9.99 4.08
CA LYS A 117 -22.53 -8.64 3.87
C LYS A 117 -23.42 -7.82 2.94
N VAL A 118 -23.54 -6.54 3.24
CA VAL A 118 -24.32 -5.56 2.47
C VAL A 118 -23.49 -4.31 2.25
N PRO A 119 -23.69 -3.55 1.16
CA PRO A 119 -23.03 -2.29 0.94
C PRO A 119 -23.22 -1.33 2.13
N SER A 120 -22.15 -0.69 2.57
CA SER A 120 -22.17 0.19 3.74
C SER A 120 -23.18 1.33 3.61
N ARG A 121 -23.38 1.85 2.39
CA ARG A 121 -24.34 2.90 2.10
C ARG A 121 -25.79 2.48 2.43
N GLU A 122 -26.15 1.24 2.14
CA GLU A 122 -27.50 0.74 2.41
C GLU A 122 -27.76 0.56 3.91
N VAL A 123 -26.73 0.26 4.69
CA VAL A 123 -26.85 0.23 6.16
C VAL A 123 -27.04 1.63 6.70
N LEU A 124 -26.39 2.64 6.10
CA LEU A 124 -26.60 4.04 6.44
C LEU A 124 -28.03 4.49 6.11
N ASP A 125 -28.51 4.19 4.90
CA ASP A 125 -29.85 4.55 4.46
C ASP A 125 -30.90 3.94 5.40
N LEU A 126 -30.75 2.64 5.75
CA LEU A 126 -31.63 1.97 6.71
C LEU A 126 -31.55 2.61 8.11
N ALA A 127 -30.35 2.96 8.58
CA ALA A 127 -30.16 3.60 9.89
C ALA A 127 -30.89 4.96 9.97
N LEU A 128 -30.89 5.72 8.87
CA LEU A 128 -31.58 7.01 8.75
C LEU A 128 -33.09 6.84 8.61
N GLU A 129 -33.57 5.88 7.81
CA GLU A 129 -35.00 5.58 7.65
C GLU A 129 -35.64 5.12 8.97
N GLU A 130 -34.97 4.24 9.71
CA GLU A 130 -35.46 3.70 10.97
C GLU A 130 -35.14 4.59 12.18
N ASN A 131 -34.42 5.69 11.99
CA ASN A 131 -33.88 6.56 13.04
C ASN A 131 -33.16 5.76 14.13
N ASN A 132 -32.39 4.73 13.71
CA ASN A 132 -31.75 3.77 14.57
C ASN A 132 -30.30 4.18 14.90
N GLN A 133 -30.11 4.78 16.08
CA GLN A 133 -28.83 5.26 16.56
C GLN A 133 -27.77 4.16 16.67
N PHE A 134 -28.17 2.91 16.97
CA PHE A 134 -27.24 1.78 17.04
C PHE A 134 -26.63 1.47 15.67
N LEU A 135 -27.47 1.41 14.62
CA LEU A 135 -27.00 1.18 13.26
C LEU A 135 -26.12 2.32 12.75
N LEU A 136 -26.47 3.56 13.10
CA LEU A 136 -25.66 4.72 12.74
C LEU A 136 -24.26 4.65 13.37
N ASN A 137 -24.17 4.39 14.66
CA ASN A 137 -22.88 4.22 15.35
C ASN A 137 -22.08 3.04 14.80
N TYR A 138 -22.75 1.94 14.43
CA TYR A 138 -22.10 0.78 13.83
C TYR A 138 -21.51 1.14 12.45
N TYR A 139 -22.26 1.86 11.62
CA TYR A 139 -21.79 2.37 10.34
C TYR A 139 -20.59 3.32 10.52
N GLU A 140 -20.67 4.31 11.40
CA GLU A 140 -19.61 5.29 11.65
C GLU A 140 -18.30 4.62 12.09
N LYS A 141 -18.41 3.66 13.01
CA LYS A 141 -17.25 2.89 13.47
C LYS A 141 -16.61 2.10 12.32
N HIS A 142 -17.42 1.50 11.47
CA HIS A 142 -16.92 0.77 10.30
C HIS A 142 -16.29 1.72 9.28
N ASP A 143 -16.96 2.82 8.96
CA ASP A 143 -16.48 3.81 7.99
C ASP A 143 -15.16 4.47 8.44
N SER A 144 -15.05 4.84 9.71
CA SER A 144 -13.82 5.40 10.27
C SER A 144 -12.66 4.40 10.21
N ALA A 145 -12.90 3.14 10.57
CA ALA A 145 -11.91 2.07 10.49
C ALA A 145 -11.49 1.80 9.03
N TRP A 146 -12.45 1.83 8.11
CA TRP A 146 -12.21 1.69 6.68
C TRP A 146 -11.35 2.84 6.14
N ARG A 147 -11.72 4.09 6.42
CA ARG A 147 -10.96 5.27 5.98
C ARG A 147 -9.52 5.26 6.50
N SER A 148 -9.32 4.87 7.75
CA SER A 148 -7.98 4.75 8.34
C SER A 148 -7.14 3.72 7.59
N LYS A 149 -7.65 2.50 7.39
CA LYS A 149 -6.95 1.43 6.65
C LYS A 149 -6.68 1.81 5.19
N PHE A 150 -7.64 2.48 4.55
CA PHE A 150 -7.50 2.96 3.18
C PHE A 150 -6.36 3.97 3.07
N THR A 151 -6.31 4.96 3.97
CA THR A 151 -5.24 5.97 4.01
C THR A 151 -3.88 5.34 4.27
N GLU A 152 -3.78 4.40 5.21
CA GLU A 152 -2.52 3.66 5.46
C GLU A 152 -2.05 2.90 4.21
N ARG A 153 -2.96 2.25 3.54
CA ARG A 153 -2.66 1.50 2.33
C ARG A 153 -2.07 2.39 1.24
N PHE A 154 -2.66 3.57 1.00
CA PHE A 154 -2.11 4.50 0.02
C PHE A 154 -0.71 4.98 0.41
N LYS A 155 -0.48 5.30 1.67
CA LYS A 155 0.86 5.66 2.17
C LYS A 155 1.89 4.56 1.89
N VAL A 156 1.52 3.31 2.09
CA VAL A 156 2.38 2.17 1.77
C VAL A 156 2.61 2.06 0.26
N GLY A 157 1.57 2.23 -0.55
CA GLY A 157 1.69 2.25 -2.00
C GLY A 157 2.62 3.36 -2.50
N ASP A 158 2.51 4.55 -1.95
CA ASP A 158 3.37 5.68 -2.30
C ASP A 158 4.84 5.43 -1.93
N LEU A 159 5.09 4.76 -0.79
CA LEU A 159 6.44 4.32 -0.40
C LEU A 159 6.99 3.25 -1.33
N LEU A 160 6.20 2.23 -1.69
CA LEU A 160 6.62 1.18 -2.63
C LEU A 160 6.92 1.77 -4.02
N PHE A 161 6.10 2.72 -4.47
CA PHE A 161 6.35 3.44 -5.71
C PHE A 161 7.68 4.22 -5.65
N GLY A 162 7.94 4.90 -4.53
CA GLY A 162 9.19 5.61 -4.32
C GLY A 162 10.41 4.68 -4.29
N ILE A 163 10.31 3.51 -3.66
CA ILE A 163 11.36 2.48 -3.68
C ILE A 163 11.63 2.04 -5.12
N LEU A 164 10.58 1.71 -5.87
CA LEU A 164 10.71 1.29 -7.27
C LEU A 164 11.37 2.38 -8.12
N PHE A 165 10.95 3.62 -7.94
CA PHE A 165 11.52 4.77 -8.63
C PHE A 165 13.00 4.97 -8.28
N PHE A 166 13.35 4.92 -6.99
CA PHE A 166 14.74 5.07 -6.55
C PHE A 166 15.61 3.89 -6.98
N MET A 167 15.10 2.65 -6.93
CA MET A 167 15.83 1.49 -7.44
C MET A 167 16.20 1.63 -8.92
N ILE A 168 15.26 2.14 -9.75
CA ILE A 168 15.53 2.35 -11.19
C ILE A 168 16.59 3.45 -11.39
N LEU A 169 16.48 4.55 -10.64
CA LEU A 169 17.48 5.64 -10.71
C LEU A 169 18.86 5.19 -10.24
N ASP A 170 18.91 4.41 -9.17
CA ASP A 170 20.12 3.94 -8.54
C ASP A 170 20.84 2.88 -9.37
N TYR A 171 20.09 2.00 -10.03
CA TYR A 171 20.65 0.99 -10.93
C TYR A 171 21.27 1.60 -12.20
N HIS A 172 20.83 2.81 -12.61
CA HIS A 172 21.36 3.52 -13.78
C HIS A 172 22.13 4.81 -13.37
N PRO A 173 23.30 4.68 -12.72
CA PRO A 173 24.04 5.82 -12.21
C PRO A 173 24.49 6.82 -13.29
N HIS A 174 24.45 6.44 -14.58
CA HIS A 174 24.78 7.31 -15.71
C HIS A 174 23.93 8.59 -15.80
N TRP A 175 22.82 8.67 -15.09
CA TRP A 175 22.00 9.87 -14.97
C TRP A 175 22.69 10.96 -14.13
N PHE A 176 23.66 10.55 -13.31
CA PHE A 176 24.53 11.46 -12.56
C PHE A 176 25.90 11.51 -13.24
N SER A 177 26.29 12.66 -13.75
CA SER A 177 27.44 12.89 -14.66
C SER A 177 28.79 12.34 -14.15
N HIS A 178 28.91 12.01 -12.86
CA HIS A 178 30.15 11.55 -12.22
C HIS A 178 29.98 10.25 -11.41
N ALA A 179 28.80 9.65 -11.40
CA ALA A 179 28.54 8.45 -10.60
C ALA A 179 29.16 7.21 -11.27
N GLN A 180 29.99 6.49 -10.54
CA GLN A 180 30.64 5.26 -11.02
C GLN A 180 30.03 4.01 -10.38
N HIS A 181 29.67 4.09 -9.10
CA HIS A 181 29.20 2.98 -8.28
C HIS A 181 28.03 3.42 -7.42
N SER A 182 26.90 2.73 -7.53
CA SER A 182 25.71 2.89 -6.70
C SER A 182 25.43 1.65 -5.88
N LEU A 183 24.64 1.77 -4.83
CA LEU A 183 24.24 0.64 -3.98
C LEU A 183 23.59 -0.46 -4.83
N ALA A 184 22.63 -0.13 -5.69
CA ALA A 184 21.95 -1.11 -6.51
C ALA A 184 22.88 -1.69 -7.58
N SER A 185 23.70 -0.87 -8.25
CA SER A 185 24.64 -1.40 -9.23
C SER A 185 25.66 -2.33 -8.61
N ASP A 186 26.23 -1.96 -7.45
CA ASP A 186 27.23 -2.80 -6.78
C ASP A 186 26.61 -4.08 -6.21
N LEU A 187 25.42 -4.00 -5.61
CA LEU A 187 24.74 -5.16 -5.04
C LEU A 187 24.33 -6.18 -6.11
N PHE A 188 23.85 -5.72 -7.26
CA PHE A 188 23.35 -6.59 -8.31
C PHE A 188 24.41 -6.94 -9.39
N ASN A 189 25.50 -6.18 -9.51
CA ASN A 189 26.60 -6.50 -10.42
C ASN A 189 27.69 -7.40 -9.78
N LEU A 190 27.51 -7.86 -8.52
CA LEU A 190 28.42 -8.80 -7.85
C LEU A 190 28.57 -10.16 -8.56
N GLY A 191 27.77 -10.45 -9.58
CA GLY A 191 27.74 -11.71 -10.30
C GLY A 191 27.49 -11.56 -11.81
N ASP A 192 28.34 -10.86 -12.54
CA ASP A 192 28.28 -10.76 -13.99
C ASP A 192 26.84 -10.64 -14.58
N ASP A 193 26.51 -11.39 -15.64
CA ASP A 193 25.17 -11.36 -16.29
C ASP A 193 24.01 -11.82 -15.38
N GLU A 194 24.27 -12.54 -14.30
CA GLU A 194 23.23 -13.02 -13.38
C GLU A 194 22.66 -11.89 -12.49
N GLY A 195 23.46 -10.90 -12.17
CA GLY A 195 23.03 -9.77 -11.33
C GLY A 195 21.92 -8.94 -11.98
N PHE A 196 21.99 -8.75 -13.28
CA PHE A 196 20.94 -8.08 -14.07
C PHE A 196 19.58 -8.80 -13.92
N VAL A 197 19.58 -10.13 -14.04
CA VAL A 197 18.37 -10.94 -13.91
C VAL A 197 17.76 -10.80 -12.51
N ILE A 198 18.60 -10.85 -11.47
CA ILE A 198 18.15 -10.72 -10.08
C ILE A 198 17.51 -9.34 -9.84
N PHE A 199 18.12 -8.27 -10.36
CA PHE A 199 17.56 -6.92 -10.27
C PHE A 199 16.14 -6.84 -10.85
N TYR A 200 15.93 -7.36 -12.06
CA TYR A 200 14.60 -7.34 -12.69
C TYR A 200 13.60 -8.22 -11.96
N ILE A 201 14.02 -9.35 -11.39
CA ILE A 201 13.14 -10.19 -10.55
C ILE A 201 12.67 -9.39 -9.33
N VAL A 202 13.60 -8.72 -8.62
CA VAL A 202 13.26 -7.88 -7.46
C VAL A 202 12.33 -6.75 -7.86
N LEU A 203 12.61 -6.08 -8.97
CA LEU A 203 11.77 -5.01 -9.50
C LEU A 203 10.35 -5.48 -9.82
N ILE A 204 10.20 -6.67 -10.44
CA ILE A 204 8.90 -7.29 -10.72
C ILE A 204 8.16 -7.62 -9.41
N ILE A 205 8.85 -8.12 -8.40
CA ILE A 205 8.26 -8.42 -7.09
C ILE A 205 7.72 -7.13 -6.44
N VAL A 206 8.54 -6.07 -6.39
CA VAL A 206 8.14 -4.77 -5.83
C VAL A 206 6.98 -4.17 -6.62
N PHE A 207 7.03 -4.24 -7.95
CA PHE A 207 5.93 -3.77 -8.81
C PHE A 207 4.65 -4.58 -8.60
N SER A 208 4.74 -5.90 -8.48
CA SER A 208 3.59 -6.78 -8.18
C SER A 208 2.97 -6.45 -6.81
N ALA A 209 3.81 -6.21 -5.80
CA ALA A 209 3.36 -5.77 -4.48
C ALA A 209 2.64 -4.41 -4.57
N LEU A 210 3.20 -3.45 -5.32
CA LEU A 210 2.60 -2.14 -5.58
C LEU A 210 1.23 -2.27 -6.24
N MET A 211 1.13 -3.08 -7.30
CA MET A 211 -0.13 -3.34 -7.99
C MET A 211 -1.17 -3.98 -7.08
N ASN A 212 -0.78 -4.92 -6.22
CA ASN A 212 -1.67 -5.50 -5.22
C ASN A 212 -2.13 -4.47 -4.18
N VAL A 213 -1.23 -3.59 -3.73
CA VAL A 213 -1.57 -2.51 -2.80
C VAL A 213 -2.54 -1.52 -3.43
N TRP A 214 -2.36 -1.11 -4.68
CA TRP A 214 -3.23 -0.12 -5.33
C TRP A 214 -4.54 -0.68 -5.88
N PHE A 215 -4.50 -1.86 -6.51
CA PHE A 215 -5.61 -2.43 -7.28
C PHE A 215 -6.13 -3.75 -6.71
N GLY A 216 -5.53 -4.28 -5.64
CA GLY A 216 -5.99 -5.51 -5.00
C GLY A 216 -7.45 -5.41 -4.56
N LYS A 217 -8.21 -6.50 -4.74
CA LYS A 217 -9.61 -6.62 -4.37
C LYS A 217 -9.74 -6.67 -2.84
N TRP A 218 -10.24 -5.61 -2.25
CA TRP A 218 -10.46 -5.54 -0.81
C TRP A 218 -11.95 -5.31 -0.56
N ASP A 219 -12.52 -6.18 0.26
CA ASP A 219 -13.93 -6.13 0.66
C ASP A 219 -14.15 -5.10 1.79
N TRP A 220 -14.04 -3.82 1.43
CA TRP A 220 -14.06 -2.75 2.43
C TRP A 220 -15.33 -1.91 2.41
N GLY A 221 -16.06 -1.96 1.30
CA GLY A 221 -17.32 -1.24 1.13
C GLY A 221 -18.53 -2.00 1.71
N ASN A 222 -18.33 -3.20 2.24
CA ASN A 222 -19.42 -4.06 2.71
C ASN A 222 -19.37 -4.25 4.23
N ILE A 223 -20.54 -4.10 4.87
CA ILE A 223 -20.73 -4.29 6.30
C ILE A 223 -21.44 -5.62 6.53
N TYR A 224 -21.02 -6.39 7.53
CA TYR A 224 -21.70 -7.62 7.93
C TYR A 224 -22.99 -7.27 8.66
N TYR A 225 -24.14 -7.38 7.96
CA TYR A 225 -25.46 -7.14 8.54
C TYR A 225 -26.47 -8.15 7.99
N PRO A 226 -26.53 -9.37 8.56
CA PRO A 226 -27.38 -10.48 8.10
C PRO A 226 -28.88 -10.17 7.96
N PRO A 227 -29.52 -9.34 8.81
CA PRO A 227 -30.94 -9.04 8.65
C PRO A 227 -31.28 -8.40 7.32
N LEU A 228 -30.52 -7.38 6.90
CA LEU A 228 -30.72 -6.69 5.62
C LEU A 228 -30.33 -7.58 4.44
N TYR A 229 -29.28 -8.38 4.60
CA TYR A 229 -28.87 -9.36 3.59
C TYR A 229 -29.99 -10.35 3.28
N ARG A 230 -30.60 -10.97 4.30
CA ARG A 230 -31.72 -11.92 4.14
C ARG A 230 -32.92 -11.27 3.46
N LYS A 231 -33.31 -10.07 3.89
CA LYS A 231 -34.41 -9.31 3.28
C LYS A 231 -34.20 -9.11 1.78
N LYS A 232 -32.96 -8.77 1.37
CA LYS A 232 -32.61 -8.59 -0.04
C LYS A 232 -32.58 -9.90 -0.82
N GLU A 233 -32.05 -10.95 -0.24
CA GLU A 233 -32.00 -12.25 -0.88
C GLU A 233 -33.41 -12.81 -1.13
N GLU A 234 -34.32 -12.61 -0.18
CA GLU A 234 -35.74 -12.96 -0.36
C GLU A 234 -36.40 -12.12 -1.47
N ALA A 235 -36.12 -10.81 -1.53
CA ALA A 235 -36.64 -9.95 -2.57
C ALA A 235 -36.14 -10.39 -3.97
N ARG A 236 -34.86 -10.67 -4.12
CA ARG A 236 -34.26 -11.19 -5.36
C ARG A 236 -34.82 -12.57 -5.75
N ARG A 237 -35.06 -13.43 -4.77
CA ARG A 237 -35.65 -14.73 -5.07
C ARG A 237 -37.05 -14.58 -5.64
N LYS A 238 -37.88 -13.72 -5.04
CA LYS A 238 -39.22 -13.40 -5.56
C LYS A 238 -39.19 -12.78 -6.96
N GLU A 239 -38.21 -11.95 -7.24
CA GLU A 239 -38.03 -11.32 -8.56
C GLU A 239 -37.67 -12.38 -9.62
N ARG A 240 -36.69 -13.26 -9.34
CA ARG A 240 -36.36 -14.37 -10.24
C ARG A 240 -37.53 -15.33 -10.47
N GLU A 241 -38.33 -15.62 -9.45
CA GLU A 241 -39.54 -16.43 -9.58
C GLU A 241 -40.58 -15.76 -10.51
N ARG A 242 -40.76 -14.41 -10.40
CA ARG A 242 -41.65 -13.65 -11.28
C ARG A 242 -41.13 -13.64 -12.73
N GLU A 243 -39.83 -13.41 -12.93
CA GLU A 243 -39.24 -13.46 -14.26
C GLU A 243 -39.35 -14.83 -14.90
N ALA A 244 -39.15 -15.92 -14.12
CA ALA A 244 -39.31 -17.28 -14.62
C ALA A 244 -40.78 -17.60 -14.97
N GLN A 245 -41.75 -17.09 -14.21
CA GLN A 245 -43.16 -17.20 -14.54
C GLN A 245 -43.52 -16.46 -15.80
N TRP A 246 -43.00 -15.21 -15.96
CA TRP A 246 -43.24 -14.38 -17.14
C TRP A 246 -42.69 -15.05 -18.42
N ARG A 247 -41.49 -15.62 -18.37
CA ARG A 247 -40.91 -16.36 -19.50
C ARG A 247 -41.76 -17.55 -19.92
N ARG A 248 -42.25 -18.35 -18.95
CA ARG A 248 -43.12 -19.52 -19.22
C ARG A 248 -44.49 -19.16 -19.82
N GLN A 249 -44.95 -17.92 -19.61
CA GLN A 249 -46.24 -17.45 -20.16
C GLN A 249 -46.08 -16.89 -21.58
N ASN A 250 -44.86 -16.56 -21.99
CA ASN A 250 -44.60 -15.95 -23.29
C ASN A 250 -43.85 -16.88 -24.27
N GLU A 251 -43.58 -18.12 -23.85
CA GLU A 251 -43.18 -19.25 -24.69
C GLU A 251 -44.40 -20.08 -25.11
#